data_33c0abe39b544077ac267a08527ebdc7
#
_entry.id   33c0abe39b544077ac267a08527ebdc7
#
_cell.length_a   1.000
_cell.length_b   1.000
_cell.length_c   1.000
_cell.angle_alpha   90.00
_cell.angle_beta   90.00
_cell.angle_gamma   90.00
#
_symmetry.space_group_name_H-M   'P 1'
#
loop_
_entity.id
_entity.type
_entity.pdbx_description
1 polymer ?
#
loop_
_entity_poly.entity_id
_entity_poly.type
_entity_poly.pdbx_seq_one_letter_code
_entity_poly.pdbx_strand_id
1 'polypeptide(L)'
;MRTLIVEDDFTSRLLLQTFLSRYGECHIAVNGREAVDAFRAAQEKGQQYDLICMDVMMPQMDGQTAVSEIRACEEAGGTISTHGVKIIMTTALDDVKNVVQSFRSLCDAYVFKPIDTGKLLSHMKELHLV
;
A
#
# COMPACT_ATOMS: atom_id res chain seq x y z
N MET A 1 9.85 -8.00 -7.67
CA MET A 1 8.62 -7.38 -7.09
C MET A 1 8.72 -5.88 -7.20
N ARG A 2 7.65 -5.22 -7.61
CA ARG A 2 7.59 -3.76 -7.67
C ARG A 2 6.69 -3.25 -6.55
N THR A 3 7.20 -2.38 -5.71
CA THR A 3 6.50 -1.89 -4.53
C THR A 3 6.34 -0.38 -4.58
N LEU A 4 5.15 0.11 -4.25
CA LEU A 4 4.89 1.52 -4.02
C LEU A 4 4.74 1.74 -2.51
N ILE A 5 5.59 2.60 -1.96
CA ILE A 5 5.55 2.96 -0.54
C ILE A 5 4.91 4.33 -0.41
N VAL A 6 3.79 4.40 0.28
CA VAL A 6 3.03 5.63 0.47
C VAL A 6 3.08 6.01 1.94
N GLU A 7 3.92 6.97 2.27
CA GLU A 7 4.22 7.34 3.65
C GLU A 7 4.77 8.76 3.69
N ASP A 8 4.15 9.63 4.48
CA ASP A 8 4.61 11.01 4.64
C ASP A 8 5.66 11.17 5.75
N ASP A 9 5.74 10.23 6.69
CA ASP A 9 6.74 10.25 7.74
C ASP A 9 8.09 9.73 7.23
N PHE A 10 9.14 10.55 7.34
CA PHE A 10 10.45 10.22 6.83
C PHE A 10 11.02 8.94 7.44
N THR A 11 10.92 8.78 8.75
CA THR A 11 11.50 7.62 9.45
C THR A 11 10.82 6.33 9.03
N SER A 12 9.50 6.31 9.00
CA SER A 12 8.73 5.14 8.56
C SER A 12 9.00 4.82 7.09
N ARG A 13 9.09 5.85 6.24
CA ARG A 13 9.39 5.68 4.82
C ARG A 13 10.76 5.06 4.60
N LEU A 14 11.77 5.56 5.32
CA LEU A 14 13.14 5.05 5.21
C LEU A 14 13.21 3.58 5.65
N LEU A 15 12.54 3.23 6.73
CA LEU A 15 12.51 1.85 7.22
C LEU A 15 11.88 0.92 6.18
N LEU A 16 10.75 1.30 5.63
CA LEU A 16 10.06 0.51 4.61
C LEU A 16 10.89 0.37 3.35
N GLN A 17 11.50 1.46 2.88
CA GLN A 17 12.33 1.46 1.69
C GLN A 17 13.56 0.57 1.87
N THR A 18 14.24 0.68 3.01
CA THR A 18 15.41 -0.14 3.30
C THR A 18 15.05 -1.62 3.33
N PHE A 19 13.95 -1.96 3.97
CA PHE A 19 13.52 -3.35 4.08
C PHE A 19 13.04 -3.91 2.73
N LEU A 20 12.15 -3.20 2.07
CA LEU A 20 11.48 -3.69 0.85
C LEU A 20 12.40 -3.66 -0.38
N SER A 21 13.45 -2.86 -0.38
CA SER A 21 14.45 -2.84 -1.47
C SER A 21 15.15 -4.19 -1.64
N ARG A 22 15.14 -5.03 -0.64
CA ARG A 22 15.69 -6.39 -0.72
C ARG A 22 14.89 -7.28 -1.67
N TYR A 23 13.64 -6.93 -1.92
CA TYR A 23 12.69 -7.77 -2.67
C TYR A 23 12.37 -7.22 -4.05
N GLY A 24 12.91 -6.06 -4.40
CA GLY A 24 12.71 -5.47 -5.71
C GLY A 24 12.72 -3.96 -5.72
N GLU A 25 12.26 -3.40 -6.82
CA GLU A 25 12.22 -1.95 -7.03
C GLU A 25 11.15 -1.30 -6.15
N CYS A 26 11.50 -0.20 -5.52
CA CYS A 26 10.58 0.58 -4.68
C CYS A 26 10.42 1.98 -5.23
N HIS A 27 9.17 2.44 -5.28
CA HIS A 27 8.84 3.82 -5.60
C HIS A 27 8.18 4.46 -4.38
N ILE A 28 8.27 5.78 -4.27
CA ILE A 28 7.80 6.52 -3.10
C ILE A 28 6.70 7.49 -3.52
N ALA A 29 5.63 7.53 -2.73
CA ALA A 29 4.64 8.59 -2.74
C ALA A 29 4.48 9.13 -1.32
N VAL A 30 4.23 10.41 -1.15
CA VAL A 30 4.17 11.04 0.17
C VAL A 30 2.74 11.41 0.60
N ASN A 31 1.77 11.15 -0.26
CA ASN A 31 0.35 11.31 0.06
C ASN A 31 -0.49 10.43 -0.86
N GLY A 32 -1.80 10.38 -0.57
CA GLY A 32 -2.71 9.53 -1.32
C GLY A 32 -2.88 9.95 -2.78
N ARG A 33 -2.83 11.26 -3.07
CA ARG A 33 -2.94 11.75 -4.45
C ARG A 33 -1.78 11.27 -5.30
N GLU A 34 -0.55 11.39 -4.78
CA GLU A 34 0.62 10.88 -5.47
C GLU A 34 0.55 9.37 -5.67
N ALA A 35 0.01 8.65 -4.69
CA ALA A 35 -0.13 7.20 -4.79
C ALA A 35 -1.05 6.80 -5.93
N VAL A 36 -2.21 7.45 -6.05
CA VAL A 36 -3.16 7.17 -7.13
C VAL A 36 -2.56 7.52 -8.48
N ASP A 37 -1.89 8.65 -8.58
CA ASP A 37 -1.24 9.08 -9.83
C ASP A 37 -0.14 8.11 -10.24
N ALA A 38 0.68 7.66 -9.29
CA ALA A 38 1.73 6.68 -9.55
C ALA A 38 1.14 5.33 -10.00
N PHE A 39 0.06 4.90 -9.36
CA PHE A 39 -0.62 3.66 -9.74
C PHE A 39 -1.17 3.72 -11.16
N ARG A 40 -1.84 4.82 -11.51
CA ARG A 40 -2.38 5.02 -12.87
C ARG A 40 -1.28 5.04 -13.91
N ALA A 41 -0.18 5.75 -13.64
CA ALA A 41 0.94 5.83 -14.57
C ALA A 41 1.56 4.45 -14.80
N ALA A 42 1.74 3.66 -13.75
CA ALA A 42 2.26 2.30 -13.86
C ALA A 42 1.31 1.40 -14.64
N GLN A 43 0.02 1.51 -14.42
CA GLN A 43 -1.01 0.76 -15.13
C GLN A 43 -0.97 1.06 -16.63
N GLU A 44 -0.88 2.32 -17.01
CA GLU A 44 -0.81 2.75 -18.41
C GLU A 44 0.43 2.23 -19.13
N LYS A 45 1.54 2.12 -18.40
CA LYS A 45 2.81 1.63 -18.96
C LYS A 45 2.93 0.11 -18.96
N GLY A 46 1.96 -0.60 -18.40
CA GLY A 46 2.05 -2.04 -18.24
C GLY A 46 3.09 -2.48 -17.21
N GLN A 47 3.49 -1.59 -16.29
CA GLN A 47 4.48 -1.83 -15.25
C GLN A 47 3.83 -1.77 -13.88
N GLN A 48 2.87 -2.63 -13.65
CA GLN A 48 2.04 -2.58 -12.45
C GLN A 48 2.84 -2.92 -11.19
N TYR A 49 2.40 -2.35 -10.07
CA TYR A 49 2.93 -2.68 -8.76
C TYR A 49 2.38 -4.02 -8.27
N ASP A 50 3.20 -4.75 -7.56
CA ASP A 50 2.81 -6.00 -6.90
C ASP A 50 2.30 -5.74 -5.49
N LEU A 51 2.88 -4.74 -4.81
CA LEU A 51 2.58 -4.38 -3.44
C LEU A 51 2.50 -2.88 -3.28
N ILE A 52 1.52 -2.43 -2.51
CA ILE A 52 1.45 -1.05 -2.01
C ILE A 52 1.44 -1.11 -0.49
N CYS A 53 2.40 -0.43 0.15
CA CYS A 53 2.35 -0.16 1.57
C CYS A 53 1.78 1.24 1.75
N MET A 54 0.60 1.35 2.35
CA MET A 54 -0.18 2.57 2.39
C MET A 54 -0.40 3.03 3.82
N ASP A 55 0.12 4.22 4.16
CA ASP A 55 -0.21 4.86 5.41
C ASP A 55 -1.68 5.33 5.39
N VAL A 56 -2.37 5.13 6.50
CA VAL A 56 -3.78 5.52 6.62
C VAL A 56 -3.92 7.04 6.76
N MET A 57 -3.11 7.65 7.63
CA MET A 57 -3.23 9.07 7.97
C MET A 57 -2.20 9.90 7.22
N MET A 58 -2.64 10.57 6.17
CA MET A 58 -1.78 11.43 5.35
C MET A 58 -2.50 12.71 4.95
N PRO A 59 -1.75 13.81 4.69
CA PRO A 59 -2.36 15.03 4.17
C PRO A 59 -2.83 14.85 2.72
N GLN A 60 -3.68 15.76 2.28
CA GLN A 60 -4.25 15.88 0.93
C GLN A 60 -5.23 14.77 0.58
N MET A 61 -4.83 13.52 0.55
CA MET A 61 -5.72 12.40 0.36
C MET A 61 -5.30 11.30 1.32
N ASP A 62 -6.17 10.90 2.22
CA ASP A 62 -5.87 9.83 3.17
C ASP A 62 -5.78 8.46 2.48
N GLY A 63 -5.26 7.48 3.22
CA GLY A 63 -5.08 6.14 2.70
C GLY A 63 -6.39 5.48 2.28
N GLN A 64 -7.46 5.81 2.94
CA GLN A 64 -8.80 5.29 2.63
C GLN A 64 -9.24 5.64 1.24
N THR A 65 -9.25 6.92 0.97
CA THR A 65 -9.67 7.45 -0.32
C THR A 65 -8.76 6.93 -1.41
N ALA A 66 -7.44 6.89 -1.13
CA ALA A 66 -6.46 6.38 -2.10
C ALA A 66 -6.72 4.92 -2.46
N VAL A 67 -6.96 4.06 -1.47
CA VAL A 67 -7.24 2.63 -1.74
C VAL A 67 -8.53 2.47 -2.56
N SER A 68 -9.58 3.21 -2.22
CA SER A 68 -10.83 3.17 -2.99
C SER A 68 -10.61 3.58 -4.45
N GLU A 69 -9.84 4.64 -4.69
CA GLU A 69 -9.53 5.08 -6.06
C GLU A 69 -8.67 4.08 -6.82
N ILE A 70 -7.69 3.47 -6.14
CA ILE A 70 -6.84 2.44 -6.75
C ILE A 70 -7.69 1.23 -7.17
N ARG A 71 -8.57 0.77 -6.29
CA ARG A 71 -9.46 -0.35 -6.63
C ARG A 71 -10.40 -0.01 -7.80
N ALA A 72 -10.89 1.23 -7.84
CA ALA A 72 -11.71 1.70 -8.96
C ALA A 72 -10.91 1.71 -10.27
N CYS A 73 -9.63 2.11 -10.23
CA CYS A 73 -8.75 2.06 -11.39
C CYS A 73 -8.54 0.63 -11.89
N GLU A 74 -8.37 -0.32 -10.98
CA GLU A 74 -8.25 -1.73 -11.34
C GLU A 74 -9.52 -2.25 -12.01
N GLU A 75 -10.66 -1.97 -11.43
CA GLU A 75 -11.95 -2.38 -11.96
C GLU A 75 -12.19 -1.80 -13.36
N ALA A 76 -11.93 -0.52 -13.54
CA ALA A 76 -12.04 0.15 -14.84
C ALA A 76 -11.09 -0.43 -15.88
N GLY A 77 -9.93 -0.93 -15.47
CA GLY A 77 -8.95 -1.58 -16.33
C GLY A 77 -9.22 -3.07 -16.58
N GLY A 78 -10.30 -3.61 -16.03
CA GLY A 78 -10.68 -5.01 -16.22
C GLY A 78 -10.01 -5.99 -15.28
N THR A 79 -9.30 -5.51 -14.24
CA THR A 79 -8.67 -6.39 -13.25
C THR A 79 -9.73 -6.93 -12.30
N ILE A 80 -9.80 -8.25 -12.13
CA ILE A 80 -10.69 -8.86 -11.16
C ILE A 80 -10.10 -8.74 -9.75
N SER A 81 -10.96 -8.68 -8.73
CA SER A 81 -10.57 -8.36 -7.35
C SER A 81 -9.51 -9.30 -6.77
N THR A 82 -9.45 -10.56 -7.20
CA THR A 82 -8.47 -11.53 -6.71
C THR A 82 -7.09 -11.38 -7.35
N HIS A 83 -6.96 -10.58 -8.41
CA HIS A 83 -5.72 -10.37 -9.17
C HIS A 83 -5.20 -8.94 -9.08
N GLY A 84 -5.79 -8.13 -8.19
CA GLY A 84 -5.35 -6.76 -7.99
C GLY A 84 -4.03 -6.68 -7.24
N VAL A 85 -3.47 -5.47 -7.20
CA VAL A 85 -2.29 -5.18 -6.40
C VAL A 85 -2.57 -5.51 -4.94
N LYS A 86 -1.59 -6.09 -4.25
CA LYS A 86 -1.71 -6.35 -2.81
C LYS A 86 -1.47 -5.06 -2.05
N ILE A 87 -2.34 -4.75 -1.10
CA ILE A 87 -2.26 -3.52 -0.32
C ILE A 87 -2.15 -3.88 1.15
N ILE A 88 -1.05 -3.45 1.77
CA ILE A 88 -0.83 -3.56 3.20
C ILE A 88 -0.90 -2.15 3.79
N MET A 89 -1.90 -1.92 4.64
CA MET A 89 -2.05 -0.62 5.31
C MET A 89 -1.11 -0.53 6.50
N THR A 90 -0.56 0.65 6.74
CA THR A 90 0.17 0.94 7.97
C THR A 90 -0.61 1.96 8.78
N THR A 91 -0.74 1.74 10.08
CA THR A 91 -1.61 2.57 10.90
C THR A 91 -1.11 2.65 12.34
N ALA A 92 -1.41 3.75 13.01
CA ALA A 92 -1.17 3.87 14.45
C ALA A 92 -2.15 3.00 15.22
N LEU A 93 -1.71 2.50 16.38
CA LEU A 93 -2.49 1.55 17.18
C LEU A 93 -3.84 2.10 17.66
N ASP A 94 -3.91 3.40 17.90
CA ASP A 94 -5.12 4.07 18.38
C ASP A 94 -6.19 4.27 17.30
N ASP A 95 -5.82 4.20 16.03
CA ASP A 95 -6.75 4.35 14.91
C ASP A 95 -7.35 3.03 14.43
N VAL A 96 -6.92 1.92 14.98
CA VAL A 96 -7.20 0.57 14.49
C VAL A 96 -8.69 0.26 14.34
N LYS A 97 -9.50 0.59 15.36
CA LYS A 97 -10.91 0.16 15.35
C LYS A 97 -11.73 0.81 14.25
N ASN A 98 -11.49 2.07 13.98
CA ASN A 98 -12.24 2.83 12.98
C ASN A 98 -11.79 2.51 11.57
N VAL A 99 -10.50 2.29 11.41
CA VAL A 99 -9.87 2.11 10.10
C VAL A 99 -10.07 0.70 9.58
N VAL A 100 -9.88 -0.30 10.41
CA VAL A 100 -9.97 -1.71 10.04
C VAL A 100 -11.37 -2.09 9.54
N GLN A 101 -12.41 -1.62 10.20
CA GLN A 101 -13.78 -1.91 9.81
C GLN A 101 -14.13 -1.31 8.44
N SER A 102 -13.57 -0.14 8.14
CA SER A 102 -13.84 0.55 6.88
C SER A 102 -13.11 -0.08 5.69
N PHE A 103 -12.00 -0.79 5.91
CA PHE A 103 -11.10 -1.22 4.83
C PHE A 103 -10.95 -2.71 4.62
N ARG A 104 -11.59 -3.54 5.43
CA ARG A 104 -11.46 -5.00 5.35
C ARG A 104 -11.63 -5.56 3.96
N SER A 105 -12.48 -4.93 3.14
CA SER A 105 -12.78 -5.42 1.80
C SER A 105 -11.84 -4.87 0.74
N LEU A 106 -11.06 -3.84 1.05
CA LEU A 106 -10.26 -3.11 0.06
C LEU A 106 -8.76 -3.34 0.19
N CYS A 107 -8.25 -3.53 1.41
CA CYS A 107 -6.85 -3.88 1.62
C CYS A 107 -6.70 -5.38 1.93
N ASP A 108 -5.49 -5.89 1.79
CA ASP A 108 -5.21 -7.31 2.01
C ASP A 108 -4.67 -7.60 3.41
N ALA A 109 -4.02 -6.63 4.04
CA ALA A 109 -3.49 -6.74 5.39
C ALA A 109 -3.19 -5.37 5.97
N TYR A 110 -2.87 -5.31 7.26
CA TYR A 110 -2.40 -4.08 7.89
C TYR A 110 -1.38 -4.40 8.98
N VAL A 111 -0.47 -3.44 9.17
CA VAL A 111 0.60 -3.50 10.16
C VAL A 111 0.53 -2.25 11.02
N PHE A 112 0.66 -2.42 12.32
CA PHE A 112 0.62 -1.28 13.25
C PHE A 112 1.99 -0.63 13.38
N LYS A 113 1.99 0.70 13.54
CA LYS A 113 3.20 1.44 13.85
C LYS A 113 3.51 1.35 15.34
N PRO A 114 4.78 1.23 15.73
CA PRO A 114 5.99 1.19 14.90
C PRO A 114 6.08 -0.09 14.09
N ILE A 115 6.52 0.01 12.85
CA ILE A 115 6.50 -1.09 11.90
C ILE A 115 7.49 -2.19 12.31
N ASP A 116 6.95 -3.40 12.49
CA ASP A 116 7.74 -4.61 12.73
C ASP A 116 7.94 -5.30 11.38
N THR A 117 9.17 -5.33 10.90
CA THR A 117 9.49 -5.90 9.59
C THR A 117 9.24 -7.41 9.54
N GLY A 118 9.31 -8.09 10.68
CA GLY A 118 8.95 -9.50 10.76
C GLY A 118 7.48 -9.75 10.47
N LYS A 119 6.61 -8.92 11.02
CA LYS A 119 5.17 -8.99 10.75
C LYS A 119 4.86 -8.62 9.31
N LEU A 120 5.52 -7.60 8.79
CA LEU A 120 5.37 -7.21 7.40
C LEU A 120 5.75 -8.37 6.48
N LEU A 121 6.89 -9.00 6.74
CA LEU A 121 7.34 -10.16 5.96
C LEU A 121 6.35 -11.33 6.04
N SER A 122 5.78 -11.59 7.21
CA SER A 122 4.77 -12.65 7.36
C SER A 122 3.56 -12.39 6.46
N HIS A 123 3.06 -11.16 6.41
CA HIS A 123 1.96 -10.80 5.51
C HIS A 123 2.35 -10.95 4.04
N MET A 124 3.57 -10.54 3.68
CA MET A 124 4.05 -10.67 2.31
C MET A 124 4.10 -12.15 1.89
N LYS A 125 4.50 -13.04 2.79
CA LYS A 125 4.52 -14.49 2.52
C LYS A 125 3.10 -15.06 2.39
N GLU A 126 2.19 -14.66 3.26
CA GLU A 126 0.80 -15.07 3.19
C GLU A 126 0.13 -14.63 1.88
N LEU A 127 0.52 -13.48 1.37
CA LEU A 127 0.00 -12.93 0.12
C LEU A 127 0.77 -13.43 -1.11
N HIS A 128 1.70 -14.34 -0.93
CA HIS A 128 2.51 -14.95 -2.00
C HIS A 128 3.35 -13.95 -2.78
N LEU A 129 3.80 -12.89 -2.12
CA LEU A 129 4.66 -11.88 -2.73
C LEU A 129 6.14 -12.29 -2.70
N VAL A 130 6.51 -13.07 -1.71
CA VAL A 130 7.88 -13.55 -1.54
C VAL A 130 7.91 -15.00 -1.07
#